data_4d0c2867cc81ee79129a7969f1238b1d
#
_entry.id   4d0c2867cc81ee79129a7969f1238b1d
#
_cell.length_a   1.000
_cell.length_b   1.000
_cell.length_c   1.000
_cell.angle_alpha   90.00
_cell.angle_beta   90.00
_cell.angle_gamma   90.00
#
_symmetry.space_group_name_H-M   'P 1'
#
loop_
_entity.id
_entity.type
_entity.pdbx_description
1 polymer ?
#
loop_
_entity_poly.entity_id
_entity_poly.type
_entity_poly.pdbx_seq_one_letter_code
_entity_poly.pdbx_strand_id
1 'polypeptide(L)'
;LKTIMTTTKRSTTRKPRSTSTTTKKKTGPKTIKVQKIELRPNSLVHEILGAVVQERTKAKKIQILQQHGGDFLKALFIWNYDETVVSMIPAGDVPYQPLTEEAAPDPVRGVPQRSTLRNEWKRLYNFVKGGNDALNKIKRETMFINMLESLHPEEAKILCLVKDKNLESTYAIKREIVSEAYPDIQWGGRS
;
A
#
# COMPACT_ATOMS: atom_id res chain seq x y z
N LEU A 1 -8.13 86.51 -38.40
CA LEU A 1 -8.70 86.46 -39.77
C LEU A 1 -9.13 85.07 -40.15
N LYS A 2 -10.41 84.90 -40.25
CA LYS A 2 -11.21 84.21 -41.31
C LYS A 2 -10.84 82.74 -41.56
N THR A 3 -11.73 81.79 -41.26
CA THR A 3 -12.93 81.42 -42.13
C THR A 3 -12.55 80.18 -42.95
N ILE A 4 -13.18 79.09 -43.06
CA ILE A 4 -14.55 78.65 -43.36
C ILE A 4 -14.56 77.13 -43.33
N MET A 5 -15.63 76.57 -42.82
CA MET A 5 -16.44 75.40 -43.18
C MET A 5 -15.98 74.54 -44.37
N THR A 6 -16.13 73.23 -44.29
CA THR A 6 -17.15 72.53 -45.00
C THR A 6 -17.41 71.09 -44.49
N THR A 7 -18.66 70.84 -44.33
CA THR A 7 -19.33 69.56 -44.06
C THR A 7 -19.25 68.63 -45.27
N THR A 8 -19.04 67.31 -45.08
CA THR A 8 -19.72 66.34 -45.96
C THR A 8 -19.96 65.02 -45.20
N LYS A 9 -21.20 64.68 -45.15
CA LYS A 9 -21.80 63.39 -44.76
C LYS A 9 -21.44 62.28 -45.77
N ARG A 10 -21.27 61.06 -45.26
CA ARG A 10 -21.86 59.80 -45.80
C ARG A 10 -20.97 58.67 -45.35
N SER A 11 -21.41 57.52 -45.05
CA SER A 11 -22.63 56.72 -44.99
C SER A 11 -22.26 55.38 -44.40
N THR A 12 -23.14 54.89 -43.60
CA THR A 12 -23.19 53.55 -43.00
C THR A 12 -22.89 52.40 -43.98
N THR A 13 -22.00 51.50 -43.57
CA THR A 13 -22.14 50.07 -43.90
C THR A 13 -21.73 49.23 -42.69
N ARG A 14 -22.72 48.71 -42.01
CA ARG A 14 -22.58 47.67 -40.98
C ARG A 14 -22.18 46.37 -41.68
N LYS A 15 -21.00 45.86 -41.31
CA LYS A 15 -20.55 44.47 -41.63
C LYS A 15 -20.97 43.58 -40.46
N PRO A 16 -21.57 42.42 -40.69
CA PRO A 16 -22.03 41.57 -39.59
C PRO A 16 -20.84 40.92 -38.85
N ARG A 17 -20.92 40.99 -37.55
CA ARG A 17 -20.00 40.39 -36.61
C ARG A 17 -20.19 38.85 -36.63
N SER A 18 -19.26 38.11 -37.19
CA SER A 18 -19.22 36.67 -37.08
C SER A 18 -18.93 36.30 -35.64
N THR A 19 -19.89 35.75 -34.95
CA THR A 19 -19.73 35.09 -33.64
C THR A 19 -19.00 33.77 -33.85
N SER A 20 -17.68 33.75 -33.62
CA SER A 20 -16.97 32.52 -33.48
C SER A 20 -17.27 31.95 -32.10
N THR A 21 -18.15 30.98 -32.05
CA THR A 21 -18.40 30.14 -30.89
C THR A 21 -17.17 29.27 -30.63
N THR A 22 -16.28 29.74 -29.77
CA THR A 22 -15.17 28.90 -29.26
C THR A 22 -15.74 27.89 -28.28
N THR A 23 -16.04 26.71 -28.78
CA THR A 23 -16.34 25.55 -27.95
C THR A 23 -15.12 25.24 -27.07
N LYS A 24 -15.14 25.68 -25.82
CA LYS A 24 -14.22 25.22 -24.78
C LYS A 24 -14.43 23.74 -24.58
N LYS A 25 -13.57 22.95 -25.16
CA LYS A 25 -13.44 21.52 -24.89
C LYS A 25 -13.10 21.37 -23.41
N LYS A 26 -14.07 21.01 -22.57
CA LYS A 26 -13.83 20.60 -21.18
C LYS A 26 -12.97 19.34 -21.21
N THR A 27 -11.67 19.49 -21.00
CA THR A 27 -10.78 18.39 -20.61
C THR A 27 -11.17 18.02 -19.20
N GLY A 28 -12.04 17.03 -19.05
CA GLY A 28 -12.30 16.40 -17.77
C GLY A 28 -10.99 15.78 -17.23
N PRO A 29 -10.85 15.63 -15.90
CA PRO A 29 -9.67 15.02 -15.33
C PRO A 29 -9.49 13.63 -15.92
N LYS A 30 -8.30 13.37 -16.49
CA LYS A 30 -7.93 12.04 -16.97
C LYS A 30 -7.96 11.10 -15.76
N THR A 31 -8.97 10.25 -15.69
CA THR A 31 -9.05 9.19 -14.69
C THR A 31 -7.82 8.29 -14.92
N ILE A 32 -6.86 8.37 -14.01
CA ILE A 32 -5.74 7.45 -13.98
C ILE A 32 -6.36 6.07 -13.75
N LYS A 33 -6.33 5.22 -14.76
CA LYS A 33 -6.75 3.82 -14.60
C LYS A 33 -5.71 3.17 -13.69
N VAL A 34 -6.05 2.99 -12.43
CA VAL A 34 -5.26 2.17 -11.50
C VAL A 34 -5.23 0.77 -12.11
N GLN A 35 -4.05 0.31 -12.49
CA GLN A 35 -3.89 -1.03 -13.04
C GLN A 35 -4.30 -2.04 -11.97
N LYS A 36 -5.15 -2.99 -12.34
CA LYS A 36 -5.54 -4.07 -11.45
C LYS A 36 -4.32 -4.96 -11.21
N ILE A 37 -4.02 -5.21 -9.94
CA ILE A 37 -2.92 -6.11 -9.58
C ILE A 37 -3.32 -7.54 -9.94
N GLU A 38 -2.56 -8.17 -10.82
CA GLU A 38 -2.71 -9.57 -11.15
C GLU A 38 -1.88 -10.42 -10.19
N LEU A 39 -2.55 -11.24 -9.40
CA LEU A 39 -1.90 -12.11 -8.42
C LEU A 39 -1.45 -13.42 -9.05
N ARG A 40 -0.22 -13.81 -8.72
CA ARG A 40 0.39 -15.09 -9.05
C ARG A 40 0.36 -16.01 -7.83
N PRO A 41 0.55 -17.33 -7.98
CA PRO A 41 0.58 -18.26 -6.84
C PRO A 41 1.56 -17.88 -5.73
N ASN A 42 2.68 -17.26 -6.10
CA ASN A 42 3.73 -16.82 -5.19
C ASN A 42 3.81 -15.30 -5.03
N SER A 43 2.68 -14.60 -5.16
CA SER A 43 2.64 -13.15 -4.96
C SER A 43 3.14 -12.75 -3.58
N LEU A 44 3.84 -11.63 -3.52
CA LEU A 44 4.35 -11.07 -2.27
C LEU A 44 3.18 -10.51 -1.43
N VAL A 45 3.40 -10.37 -0.14
CA VAL A 45 2.36 -9.90 0.79
C VAL A 45 1.81 -8.53 0.37
N HIS A 46 2.67 -7.59 -0.03
CA HIS A 46 2.22 -6.27 -0.47
C HIS A 46 1.36 -6.31 -1.74
N GLU A 47 1.63 -7.24 -2.66
CA GLU A 47 0.81 -7.46 -3.86
C GLU A 47 -0.58 -7.99 -3.47
N ILE A 48 -0.63 -8.97 -2.55
CA ILE A 48 -1.89 -9.54 -2.07
C ILE A 48 -2.73 -8.49 -1.34
N LEU A 49 -2.14 -7.77 -0.40
CA LEU A 49 -2.86 -6.74 0.35
C LEU A 49 -3.30 -5.58 -0.55
N GLY A 50 -2.46 -5.19 -1.51
CA GLY A 50 -2.80 -4.18 -2.51
C GLY A 50 -4.00 -4.59 -3.36
N ALA A 51 -4.06 -5.85 -3.81
CA ALA A 51 -5.19 -6.38 -4.57
C ALA A 51 -6.47 -6.42 -3.73
N VAL A 52 -6.37 -6.79 -2.45
CA VAL A 52 -7.52 -6.78 -1.52
C VAL A 52 -8.09 -5.37 -1.36
N VAL A 53 -7.22 -4.37 -1.20
CA VAL A 53 -7.65 -2.97 -1.05
C VAL A 53 -8.30 -2.43 -2.32
N GLN A 54 -7.87 -2.86 -3.50
CA GLN A 54 -8.47 -2.45 -4.77
C GLN A 54 -9.89 -2.98 -4.97
N GLU A 55 -10.26 -4.08 -4.33
CA GLU A 55 -11.61 -4.64 -4.45
C GLU A 55 -12.64 -3.83 -3.65
N ARG A 56 -13.82 -3.62 -4.24
CA ARG A 56 -14.89 -2.84 -3.63
C ARG A 56 -15.78 -3.64 -2.68
N THR A 57 -15.96 -4.92 -2.98
CA THR A 57 -16.87 -5.77 -2.22
C THR A 57 -16.14 -6.61 -1.18
N LYS A 58 -16.76 -6.77 -0.01
CA LYS A 58 -16.25 -7.61 1.08
C LYS A 58 -16.01 -9.06 0.61
N ALA A 59 -16.95 -9.62 -0.14
CA ALA A 59 -16.84 -10.99 -0.64
C ALA A 59 -15.58 -11.21 -1.50
N LYS A 60 -15.26 -10.28 -2.39
CA LYS A 60 -14.05 -10.37 -3.22
C LYS A 60 -12.77 -10.19 -2.41
N LYS A 61 -12.77 -9.32 -1.41
CA LYS A 61 -11.64 -9.17 -0.48
C LYS A 61 -11.34 -10.48 0.25
N ILE A 62 -12.37 -11.11 0.79
CA ILE A 62 -12.28 -12.41 1.47
C ILE A 62 -11.79 -13.49 0.51
N GLN A 63 -12.32 -13.52 -0.70
CA GLN A 63 -11.91 -14.49 -1.72
C GLN A 63 -10.41 -14.38 -2.03
N ILE A 64 -9.88 -13.18 -2.22
CA ILE A 64 -8.44 -12.97 -2.48
C ILE A 64 -7.60 -13.46 -1.30
N LEU A 65 -7.99 -13.11 -0.07
CA LEU A 65 -7.28 -13.56 1.13
C LEU A 65 -7.26 -15.08 1.26
N GLN A 66 -8.37 -15.75 0.95
CA GLN A 66 -8.45 -17.20 1.00
C GLN A 66 -7.67 -17.89 -0.11
N GLN A 67 -7.68 -17.34 -1.32
CA GLN A 67 -7.01 -17.95 -2.48
C GLN A 67 -5.50 -17.75 -2.49
N HIS A 68 -5.02 -16.59 -2.08
CA HIS A 68 -3.61 -16.19 -2.17
C HIS A 68 -2.91 -16.09 -0.82
N GLY A 69 -3.66 -16.08 0.26
CA GLY A 69 -3.14 -16.07 1.62
C GLY A 69 -2.81 -17.45 2.16
N GLY A 70 -2.39 -17.47 3.41
CA GLY A 70 -2.05 -18.68 4.14
C GLY A 70 -1.60 -18.34 5.55
N ASP A 71 -0.91 -19.26 6.20
CA ASP A 71 -0.45 -19.09 7.58
C ASP A 71 0.44 -17.87 7.77
N PHE A 72 1.21 -17.49 6.76
CA PHE A 72 2.03 -16.27 6.79
C PHE A 72 1.18 -15.00 6.91
N LEU A 73 0.04 -14.90 6.21
CA LEU A 73 -0.88 -13.77 6.38
C LEU A 73 -1.61 -13.82 7.71
N LYS A 74 -2.03 -15.01 8.15
CA LYS A 74 -2.66 -15.18 9.46
C LYS A 74 -1.72 -14.70 10.57
N ALA A 75 -0.44 -15.05 10.52
CA ALA A 75 0.55 -14.62 11.51
C ALA A 75 0.67 -13.09 11.56
N LEU A 76 0.74 -12.42 10.40
CA LEU A 76 0.80 -10.97 10.32
C LEU A 76 -0.47 -10.31 10.84
N PHE A 77 -1.64 -10.81 10.48
CA PHE A 77 -2.92 -10.28 10.94
C PHE A 77 -3.13 -10.50 12.44
N ILE A 78 -2.74 -11.64 12.97
CA ILE A 78 -2.77 -11.89 14.42
C ILE A 78 -1.91 -10.87 15.14
N TRP A 79 -0.69 -10.66 14.69
CA TRP A 79 0.19 -9.68 15.31
C TRP A 79 -0.41 -8.26 15.25
N ASN A 80 -1.00 -7.89 14.12
CA ASN A 80 -1.56 -6.55 13.94
C ASN A 80 -2.87 -6.32 14.72
N TYR A 81 -3.79 -7.28 14.71
CA TYR A 81 -5.16 -7.09 15.21
C TYR A 81 -5.43 -7.71 16.58
N ASP A 82 -4.64 -8.67 17.03
CA ASP A 82 -4.81 -9.28 18.33
C ASP A 82 -4.19 -8.39 19.42
N GLU A 83 -5.02 -7.84 20.28
CA GLU A 83 -4.59 -6.94 21.35
C GLU A 83 -3.72 -7.65 22.39
N THR A 84 -3.84 -8.98 22.52
CA THR A 84 -3.04 -9.77 23.46
C THR A 84 -1.63 -10.06 22.95
N VAL A 85 -1.35 -9.85 21.68
CA VAL A 85 0.01 -9.92 21.11
C VAL A 85 0.76 -8.64 21.44
N VAL A 86 1.85 -8.77 22.18
CA VAL A 86 2.71 -7.65 22.58
C VAL A 86 4.01 -7.68 21.79
N SER A 87 4.28 -6.63 21.02
CA SER A 87 5.55 -6.48 20.30
C SER A 87 6.70 -6.28 21.27
N MET A 88 7.80 -7.01 21.07
CA MET A 88 9.05 -6.85 21.81
C MET A 88 10.07 -5.99 21.05
N ILE A 89 9.70 -5.45 19.93
CA ILE A 89 10.47 -4.46 19.16
C ILE A 89 9.97 -3.08 19.54
N PRO A 90 10.86 -2.11 19.76
CA PRO A 90 10.45 -0.74 20.08
C PRO A 90 9.49 -0.16 19.04
N ALA A 91 8.52 0.62 19.53
CA ALA A 91 7.59 1.33 18.67
C ALA A 91 8.31 2.43 17.86
N GLY A 92 7.75 2.78 16.73
CA GLY A 92 8.28 3.81 15.84
C GLY A 92 9.24 3.27 14.77
N ASP A 93 9.97 4.18 14.16
CA ASP A 93 10.84 3.87 13.03
C ASP A 93 12.01 2.97 13.43
N VAL A 94 12.30 2.02 12.57
CA VAL A 94 13.42 1.09 12.71
C VAL A 94 14.54 1.52 11.76
N PRO A 95 15.77 1.71 12.25
CA PRO A 95 16.90 2.06 11.40
C PRO A 95 17.39 0.80 10.65
N TYR A 96 16.99 0.63 9.41
CA TYR A 96 17.46 -0.44 8.53
C TYR A 96 17.75 0.11 7.13
N GLN A 97 18.56 -0.61 6.36
CA GLN A 97 18.87 -0.27 4.98
C GLN A 97 17.95 -1.05 4.03
N PRO A 98 16.96 -0.41 3.40
CA PRO A 98 16.12 -1.09 2.41
C PRO A 98 16.96 -1.64 1.28
N LEU A 99 16.55 -2.77 0.71
CA LEU A 99 17.17 -3.30 -0.51
C LEU A 99 17.01 -2.28 -1.63
N THR A 100 18.12 -2.01 -2.34
CA THR A 100 18.16 -1.13 -3.51
C THR A 100 18.03 -1.94 -4.79
N GLU A 101 17.83 -1.26 -5.92
CA GLU A 101 17.81 -1.89 -7.25
C GLU A 101 19.12 -2.59 -7.61
N GLU A 102 20.23 -2.21 -6.97
CA GLU A 102 21.55 -2.85 -7.13
C GLU A 102 21.66 -4.19 -6.41
N ALA A 103 20.75 -4.49 -5.45
CA ALA A 103 20.70 -5.80 -4.84
C ALA A 103 20.27 -6.85 -5.86
N ALA A 104 20.75 -8.10 -5.70
CA ALA A 104 20.42 -9.18 -6.61
C ALA A 104 18.89 -9.32 -6.76
N PRO A 105 18.34 -9.11 -7.95
CA PRO A 105 16.90 -9.21 -8.16
C PRO A 105 16.44 -10.66 -8.05
N ASP A 106 15.19 -10.85 -7.67
CA ASP A 106 14.53 -12.14 -7.80
C ASP A 106 14.48 -12.53 -9.30
N PRO A 107 14.99 -13.71 -9.67
CA PRO A 107 15.08 -14.11 -11.08
C PRO A 107 13.70 -14.24 -11.75
N VAL A 108 12.64 -14.42 -10.97
CA VAL A 108 11.26 -14.55 -11.49
C VAL A 108 10.56 -13.21 -11.57
N ARG A 109 10.83 -12.29 -10.65
CA ARG A 109 10.09 -11.04 -10.45
C ARG A 109 10.86 -9.79 -10.85
N GLY A 110 12.17 -9.89 -10.99
CA GLY A 110 13.03 -8.74 -11.30
C GLY A 110 13.07 -7.67 -10.20
N VAL A 111 12.72 -8.02 -8.96
CA VAL A 111 12.71 -7.10 -7.81
C VAL A 111 13.79 -7.48 -6.80
N PRO A 112 14.39 -6.49 -6.11
CA PRO A 112 15.40 -6.78 -5.10
C PRO A 112 14.77 -7.43 -3.88
N GLN A 113 15.16 -8.66 -3.62
CA GLN A 113 14.82 -9.39 -2.40
C GLN A 113 15.78 -10.56 -2.18
N ARG A 114 16.00 -10.93 -0.92
CA ARG A 114 16.76 -12.12 -0.53
C ARG A 114 15.88 -13.17 0.11
N SER A 115 14.75 -12.74 0.70
CA SER A 115 13.76 -13.60 1.31
C SER A 115 12.36 -12.98 1.15
N THR A 116 11.33 -13.68 1.59
CA THR A 116 9.94 -13.24 1.56
C THR A 116 9.29 -13.42 2.92
N LEU A 117 8.26 -12.63 3.23
CA LEU A 117 7.46 -12.85 4.44
C LEU A 117 6.79 -14.23 4.44
N ARG A 118 6.47 -14.76 3.26
CA ARG A 118 5.96 -16.12 3.09
C ARG A 118 6.92 -17.19 3.63
N ASN A 119 8.22 -16.95 3.58
CA ASN A 119 9.25 -17.85 4.11
C ASN A 119 9.61 -17.53 5.55
N GLU A 120 9.65 -16.25 5.91
CA GLU A 120 10.14 -15.78 7.20
C GLU A 120 9.08 -15.79 8.32
N TRP A 121 7.82 -15.95 8.02
CA TRP A 121 6.74 -15.83 9.01
C TRP A 121 6.89 -16.73 10.24
N LYS A 122 7.49 -17.89 10.08
CA LYS A 122 7.75 -18.82 11.18
C LYS A 122 8.73 -18.28 12.21
N ARG A 123 9.50 -17.26 11.87
CA ARG A 123 10.47 -16.61 12.76
C ARG A 123 9.90 -15.42 13.50
N LEU A 124 8.67 -14.97 13.16
CA LEU A 124 8.04 -13.79 13.74
C LEU A 124 7.78 -13.93 15.24
N TYR A 125 7.63 -15.16 15.75
CA TYR A 125 7.47 -15.41 17.20
C TYR A 125 8.62 -14.85 18.04
N ASN A 126 9.82 -14.69 17.47
CA ASN A 126 10.95 -14.11 18.17
C ASN A 126 10.76 -12.64 18.58
N PHE A 127 9.81 -11.96 17.95
CA PHE A 127 9.61 -10.52 18.09
C PHE A 127 8.42 -10.17 18.98
N VAL A 128 7.70 -11.15 19.47
CA VAL A 128 6.53 -10.97 20.33
C VAL A 128 6.77 -11.60 21.69
N LYS A 129 6.13 -11.04 22.74
CA LYS A 129 6.21 -11.55 24.10
C LYS A 129 5.68 -12.99 24.18
N GLY A 130 6.35 -13.82 24.93
CA GLY A 130 6.01 -15.23 25.08
C GLY A 130 6.44 -16.15 23.94
N GLY A 131 6.95 -15.59 22.83
CA GLY A 131 7.44 -16.39 21.72
C GLY A 131 8.85 -16.95 21.97
N ASN A 132 9.80 -16.07 22.29
CA ASN A 132 11.19 -16.45 22.62
C ASN A 132 11.75 -15.51 23.70
N ASP A 133 11.41 -15.77 24.93
CA ASP A 133 11.81 -14.93 26.07
C ASP A 133 13.31 -15.07 26.43
N ALA A 134 13.96 -16.16 26.00
CA ALA A 134 15.39 -16.35 26.18
C ALA A 134 16.24 -15.42 25.30
N LEU A 135 15.66 -14.84 24.25
CA LEU A 135 16.35 -13.94 23.34
C LEU A 135 16.51 -12.55 23.97
N ASN A 136 17.75 -12.08 24.13
CA ASN A 136 17.98 -10.76 24.67
C ASN A 136 17.53 -9.65 23.69
N LYS A 137 17.32 -8.46 24.23
CA LYS A 137 16.80 -7.29 23.48
C LYS A 137 17.64 -6.96 22.24
N ILE A 138 18.97 -6.87 22.43
CA ILE A 138 19.89 -6.47 21.34
C ILE A 138 19.85 -7.48 20.19
N LYS A 139 19.93 -8.77 20.52
CA LYS A 139 19.84 -9.84 19.49
C LYS A 139 18.50 -9.83 18.78
N ARG A 140 17.40 -9.58 19.50
CA ARG A 140 16.06 -9.50 18.94
C ARG A 140 15.95 -8.36 17.93
N GLU A 141 16.40 -7.16 18.31
CA GLU A 141 16.40 -5.99 17.42
C GLU A 141 17.29 -6.21 16.20
N THR A 142 18.48 -6.77 16.39
CA THR A 142 19.38 -7.11 15.27
C THR A 142 18.76 -8.14 14.32
N MET A 143 18.10 -9.17 14.84
CA MET A 143 17.39 -10.15 14.02
C MET A 143 16.24 -9.52 13.24
N PHE A 144 15.53 -8.58 13.84
CA PHE A 144 14.44 -7.86 13.17
C PHE A 144 14.97 -6.99 12.04
N ILE A 145 16.02 -6.21 12.28
CA ILE A 145 16.70 -5.40 11.26
C ILE A 145 17.20 -6.28 10.11
N ASN A 146 17.88 -7.37 10.40
CA ASN A 146 18.35 -8.29 9.37
C ASN A 146 17.21 -8.88 8.54
N MET A 147 16.07 -9.16 9.16
CA MET A 147 14.89 -9.62 8.43
C MET A 147 14.36 -8.53 7.51
N LEU A 148 14.22 -7.28 7.98
CA LEU A 148 13.78 -6.16 7.14
C LEU A 148 14.71 -5.95 5.93
N GLU A 149 16.01 -6.05 6.14
CA GLU A 149 17.02 -5.89 5.09
C GLU A 149 17.05 -7.05 4.08
N SER A 150 16.46 -8.19 4.41
CA SER A 150 16.36 -9.35 3.51
C SER A 150 15.08 -9.35 2.66
N LEU A 151 14.09 -8.56 3.04
CA LEU A 151 12.77 -8.53 2.39
C LEU A 151 12.73 -7.51 1.24
N HIS A 152 11.77 -7.72 0.34
CA HIS A 152 11.37 -6.67 -0.60
C HIS A 152 11.02 -5.40 0.19
N PRO A 153 11.42 -4.19 -0.26
CA PRO A 153 11.16 -2.95 0.47
C PRO A 153 9.71 -2.75 0.92
N GLU A 154 8.75 -3.11 0.08
CA GLU A 154 7.32 -3.00 0.43
C GLU A 154 6.88 -4.04 1.48
N GLU A 155 7.44 -5.25 1.49
CA GLU A 155 7.20 -6.22 2.56
C GLU A 155 7.85 -5.78 3.88
N ALA A 156 9.02 -5.18 3.83
CA ALA A 156 9.68 -4.62 5.00
C ALA A 156 8.82 -3.51 5.64
N LYS A 157 8.25 -2.62 4.83
CA LYS A 157 7.30 -1.60 5.31
C LYS A 157 6.08 -2.21 5.98
N ILE A 158 5.50 -3.26 5.40
CA ILE A 158 4.37 -3.98 6.00
C ILE A 158 4.76 -4.53 7.37
N LEU A 159 5.91 -5.16 7.49
CA LEU A 159 6.36 -5.70 8.77
C LEU A 159 6.57 -4.61 9.83
N CYS A 160 7.06 -3.44 9.45
CA CYS A 160 7.15 -2.28 10.33
C CYS A 160 5.76 -1.79 10.79
N LEU A 161 4.78 -1.74 9.87
CA LEU A 161 3.41 -1.37 10.22
C LEU A 161 2.76 -2.38 11.17
N VAL A 162 2.92 -3.67 10.91
CA VAL A 162 2.39 -4.75 11.74
C VAL A 162 3.01 -4.74 13.14
N LYS A 163 4.30 -4.49 13.24
CA LYS A 163 5.01 -4.32 14.51
C LYS A 163 4.35 -3.29 15.42
N ASP A 164 3.90 -2.18 14.85
CA ASP A 164 3.24 -1.08 15.56
C ASP A 164 1.70 -1.19 15.53
N LYS A 165 1.15 -2.31 15.05
CA LYS A 165 -0.30 -2.55 14.93
C LYS A 165 -1.02 -1.47 14.10
N ASN A 166 -0.35 -0.97 13.06
CA ASN A 166 -0.80 0.15 12.24
C ASN A 166 -0.97 -0.20 10.76
N LEU A 167 -1.26 -1.46 10.45
CA LEU A 167 -1.43 -1.92 9.07
C LEU A 167 -2.58 -1.19 8.35
N GLU A 168 -3.64 -0.86 9.06
CA GLU A 168 -4.82 -0.18 8.50
C GLU A 168 -4.51 1.23 7.97
N SER A 169 -3.45 1.88 8.42
CA SER A 169 -3.05 3.20 7.92
C SER A 169 -2.70 3.20 6.44
N THR A 170 -2.19 2.10 5.93
CA THR A 170 -1.79 1.94 4.52
C THR A 170 -2.70 0.96 3.77
N TYR A 171 -3.07 -0.15 4.41
CA TYR A 171 -3.95 -1.16 3.85
C TYR A 171 -5.24 -1.21 4.67
N ALA A 172 -6.30 -0.59 4.15
CA ALA A 172 -7.60 -0.50 4.80
C ALA A 172 -8.34 -1.84 4.80
N ILE A 173 -7.79 -2.81 5.52
CA ILE A 173 -8.37 -4.14 5.71
C ILE A 173 -8.76 -4.26 7.18
N LYS A 174 -10.06 -4.29 7.46
CA LYS A 174 -10.56 -4.36 8.83
C LYS A 174 -10.45 -5.79 9.39
N ARG A 175 -10.30 -5.90 10.71
CA ARG A 175 -10.28 -7.18 11.44
C ARG A 175 -11.47 -8.08 11.09
N GLU A 176 -12.65 -7.51 10.86
CA GLU A 176 -13.85 -8.28 10.47
C GLU A 176 -13.65 -9.05 9.18
N ILE A 177 -13.00 -8.43 8.18
CA ILE A 177 -12.69 -9.08 6.89
C ILE A 177 -11.72 -10.23 7.12
N VAL A 178 -10.70 -10.03 7.95
CA VAL A 178 -9.74 -11.08 8.32
C VAL A 178 -10.41 -12.23 9.05
N SER A 179 -11.30 -11.94 10.00
CA SER A 179 -12.03 -12.96 10.76
C SER A 179 -12.95 -13.81 9.89
N GLU A 180 -13.55 -13.23 8.86
CA GLU A 180 -14.37 -13.98 7.90
C GLU A 180 -13.54 -14.76 6.89
N ALA A 181 -12.39 -14.21 6.47
CA ALA A 181 -11.48 -14.91 5.57
C ALA A 181 -10.81 -16.11 6.25
N TYR A 182 -10.50 -15.99 7.53
CA TYR A 182 -9.81 -16.99 8.34
C TYR A 182 -10.56 -17.26 9.65
N PRO A 183 -11.67 -17.97 9.61
CA PRO A 183 -12.50 -18.24 10.79
C PRO A 183 -11.80 -19.15 11.83
N ASP A 184 -10.72 -19.81 11.45
CA ASP A 184 -9.88 -20.63 12.31
C ASP A 184 -8.95 -19.82 13.24
N ILE A 185 -8.79 -18.52 13.01
CA ILE A 185 -8.03 -17.66 13.92
C ILE A 185 -8.78 -17.51 15.24
N GLN A 186 -8.12 -17.91 16.30
CA GLN A 186 -8.57 -17.63 17.67
C GLN A 186 -7.92 -16.34 18.16
N TRP A 187 -8.74 -15.35 18.43
CA TRP A 187 -8.29 -14.06 18.94
C TRP A 187 -8.16 -14.09 20.46
N GLY A 188 -7.08 -13.48 20.96
CA GLY A 188 -6.82 -13.39 22.40
C GLY A 188 -6.00 -14.53 22.98
N GLY A 189 -5.62 -14.39 24.27
CA GLY A 189 -4.91 -15.42 25.04
C GLY A 189 -3.46 -15.67 24.65
N ARG A 190 -2.77 -14.69 24.05
CA ARG A 190 -1.38 -14.83 23.58
C ARG A 190 -0.32 -14.10 24.41
N SER A 191 -0.75 -13.35 25.41
CA SER A 191 0.17 -12.64 26.31
C SER A 191 0.44 -13.40 27.60
#